data_57881db9ec58771cbaf019845c148afd
#
_entry.id   57881db9ec58771cbaf019845c148afd
#
_cell.length_a   1.000
_cell.length_b   1.000
_cell.length_c   1.000
_cell.angle_alpha   90.00
_cell.angle_beta   90.00
_cell.angle_gamma   90.00
#
_symmetry.space_group_name_H-M   'P 1'
#
loop_
_entity.id
_entity.type
_entity.pdbx_description
1 polymer ?
#
loop_
_entity_poly.entity_id
_entity_poly.type
_entity_poly.pdbx_seq_one_letter_code
_entity_poly.pdbx_strand_id
1 'polypeptide(L)'
;TYFHVDAAQAAGKVEIDLSSMKIDLMSFSAHKMYGPKGIGALYVRRSPRTRLKAQMHGGGHERGMRSGTLATHQIVGMGEACELAGKTRVAEQTRLRLLRDKLWNGLQDLEQVFLNGHPEHNVANYLNVSFNFVEGESLMMALKDAAVSSGSACTSATLEPSYVLRALGLSDELAHSSIRFSFGHYTTEADIDHVL
;
A
#
# COMPACT_ATOMS: atom_id res chain seq x y z
N THR A 1 -14.25 13.08 18.52
CA THR A 1 -12.96 13.00 17.82
C THR A 1 -13.23 12.61 16.38
N TYR A 2 -12.59 13.29 15.42
CA TYR A 2 -12.64 12.89 14.01
C TYR A 2 -11.74 11.69 13.76
N PHE A 3 -12.19 10.81 12.88
CA PHE A 3 -11.44 9.64 12.43
C PHE A 3 -11.01 9.84 10.96
N HIS A 4 -9.70 10.02 10.75
CA HIS A 4 -9.08 10.13 9.43
C HIS A 4 -8.31 8.85 9.11
N VAL A 5 -8.53 8.33 7.91
CA VAL A 5 -7.84 7.14 7.39
C VAL A 5 -6.98 7.54 6.19
N ASP A 6 -5.69 7.21 6.25
CA ASP A 6 -4.87 7.15 5.05
C ASP A 6 -5.13 5.81 4.33
N ALA A 7 -5.88 5.88 3.24
CA ALA A 7 -6.25 4.74 2.42
C ALA A 7 -5.40 4.62 1.14
N ALA A 8 -4.22 5.24 1.10
CA ALA A 8 -3.37 5.22 -0.09
C ALA A 8 -3.01 3.80 -0.54
N GLN A 9 -2.89 2.85 0.37
CA GLN A 9 -2.65 1.45 0.07
C GLN A 9 -3.90 0.57 0.08
N ALA A 10 -5.04 1.08 0.54
CA ALA A 10 -6.31 0.35 0.61
C ALA A 10 -7.22 0.61 -0.61
N ALA A 11 -7.25 1.86 -1.10
CA ALA A 11 -8.09 2.25 -2.23
C ALA A 11 -7.78 1.39 -3.47
N GLY A 12 -8.84 0.87 -4.08
CA GLY A 12 -8.76 -0.03 -5.24
C GLY A 12 -8.35 -1.47 -4.92
N LYS A 13 -7.99 -1.80 -3.67
CA LYS A 13 -7.53 -3.14 -3.28
C LYS A 13 -8.50 -3.83 -2.31
N VAL A 14 -9.01 -3.11 -1.33
CA VAL A 14 -9.99 -3.64 -0.38
C VAL A 14 -11.35 -2.98 -0.60
N GLU A 15 -12.39 -3.61 -0.07
CA GLU A 15 -13.72 -3.02 -0.08
C GLU A 15 -13.79 -1.86 0.90
N ILE A 16 -14.26 -0.72 0.40
CA ILE A 16 -14.47 0.50 1.18
C ILE A 16 -15.90 0.97 0.94
N ASP A 17 -16.75 0.81 1.94
CA ASP A 17 -18.09 1.34 1.96
C ASP A 17 -18.23 2.43 3.03
N LEU A 18 -18.16 3.67 2.58
CA LEU A 18 -18.24 4.84 3.46
C LEU A 18 -19.66 5.11 3.98
N SER A 19 -20.68 4.38 3.50
CA SER A 19 -22.04 4.44 4.05
C SER A 19 -22.14 3.69 5.38
N SER A 20 -21.44 2.59 5.51
CA SER A 20 -21.39 1.72 6.69
C SER A 20 -20.23 2.04 7.62
N MET A 21 -19.08 2.41 7.08
CA MET A 21 -17.87 2.74 7.86
C MET A 21 -17.97 4.13 8.48
N LYS A 22 -17.70 4.26 9.78
CA LYS A 22 -17.70 5.54 10.52
C LYS A 22 -16.40 6.30 10.34
N ILE A 23 -16.05 6.62 9.09
CA ILE A 23 -14.84 7.38 8.72
C ILE A 23 -15.26 8.80 8.39
N ASP A 24 -14.64 9.79 9.01
CA ASP A 24 -14.92 11.21 8.78
C ASP A 24 -14.12 11.78 7.61
N LEU A 25 -12.88 11.33 7.46
CA LEU A 25 -11.93 11.77 6.44
C LEU A 25 -11.18 10.55 5.89
N MET A 26 -10.94 10.53 4.57
CA MET A 26 -10.11 9.50 3.97
C MET A 26 -9.31 10.10 2.82
N SER A 27 -7.99 9.87 2.86
CA SER A 27 -7.08 10.30 1.79
C SER A 27 -6.59 9.10 0.98
N PHE A 28 -6.43 9.28 -0.34
CA PHE A 28 -5.88 8.29 -1.23
C PHE A 28 -5.25 8.90 -2.48
N SER A 29 -4.38 8.15 -3.15
CA SER A 29 -3.56 8.60 -4.27
C SER A 29 -3.82 7.77 -5.51
N ALA A 30 -3.97 8.41 -6.67
CA ALA A 30 -4.26 7.73 -7.93
C ALA A 30 -3.16 6.73 -8.34
N HIS A 31 -1.88 7.09 -8.19
CA HIS A 31 -0.76 6.25 -8.62
C HIS A 31 -0.60 4.93 -7.83
N LYS A 32 -1.31 4.76 -6.71
CA LYS A 32 -1.34 3.50 -5.95
C LYS A 32 -2.39 2.51 -6.46
N MET A 33 -3.23 2.94 -7.44
CA MET A 33 -4.21 2.12 -8.14
C MET A 33 -4.13 2.31 -9.65
N TYR A 34 -2.89 2.41 -10.17
CA TYR A 34 -2.56 2.53 -11.60
C TYR A 34 -3.05 3.80 -12.30
N GLY A 35 -3.47 4.81 -11.55
CA GLY A 35 -3.81 6.13 -12.06
C GLY A 35 -2.60 7.06 -12.17
N PRO A 36 -2.80 8.32 -12.60
CA PRO A 36 -1.73 9.29 -12.78
C PRO A 36 -1.01 9.64 -11.47
N LYS A 37 0.31 9.91 -11.56
CA LYS A 37 1.05 10.54 -10.47
C LYS A 37 0.65 12.00 -10.32
N GLY A 38 0.78 12.56 -9.10
CA GLY A 38 0.54 13.97 -8.82
C GLY A 38 -0.91 14.32 -8.49
N ILE A 39 -1.83 13.35 -8.49
CA ILE A 39 -3.22 13.53 -8.11
C ILE A 39 -3.63 12.56 -7.00
N GLY A 40 -4.46 13.04 -6.10
CA GLY A 40 -5.11 12.27 -5.03
C GLY A 40 -6.44 12.90 -4.66
N ALA A 41 -7.17 12.29 -3.77
CA ALA A 41 -8.43 12.80 -3.26
C ALA A 41 -8.52 12.70 -1.75
N LEU A 42 -9.31 13.60 -1.19
CA LEU A 42 -9.74 13.59 0.20
C LEU A 42 -11.27 13.46 0.25
N TYR A 43 -11.73 12.34 0.79
CA TYR A 43 -13.12 12.21 1.20
C TYR A 43 -13.36 12.99 2.48
N VAL A 44 -14.43 13.77 2.50
CA VAL A 44 -14.89 14.51 3.66
C VAL A 44 -16.36 14.19 3.91
N ARG A 45 -16.66 13.57 5.04
CA ARG A 45 -18.03 13.18 5.40
C ARG A 45 -18.95 14.39 5.50
N ARG A 46 -20.14 14.28 4.88
CA ARG A 46 -21.13 15.36 4.87
C ARG A 46 -22.22 15.18 5.93
N SER A 47 -22.50 13.95 6.36
CA SER A 47 -23.51 13.66 7.37
C SER A 47 -23.04 12.52 8.29
N PRO A 48 -22.82 12.78 9.59
CA PRO A 48 -22.73 14.11 10.19
C PRO A 48 -21.62 14.97 9.56
N ARG A 49 -21.80 16.27 9.54
CA ARG A 49 -20.91 17.17 8.79
C ARG A 49 -19.54 17.31 9.45
N THR A 50 -18.51 16.83 8.78
CA THR A 50 -17.10 17.12 9.08
C THR A 50 -16.73 18.49 8.53
N ARG A 51 -16.13 19.35 9.35
CA ARG A 51 -15.69 20.69 8.97
C ARG A 51 -14.18 20.73 8.85
N LEU A 52 -13.70 21.21 7.71
CA LEU A 52 -12.29 21.48 7.47
C LEU A 52 -12.06 22.99 7.28
N LYS A 53 -10.94 23.46 7.79
CA LYS A 53 -10.43 24.81 7.48
C LYS A 53 -9.51 24.69 6.27
N ALA A 54 -9.81 25.46 5.22
CA ALA A 54 -8.94 25.52 4.04
C ALA A 54 -7.53 25.96 4.44
N GLN A 55 -6.53 25.32 3.83
CA GLN A 55 -5.11 25.67 3.99
C GLN A 55 -4.58 26.42 2.76
N MET A 56 -5.24 26.27 1.61
CA MET A 56 -4.91 26.95 0.35
C MET A 56 -6.07 27.84 -0.05
N HIS A 57 -5.86 29.14 0.00
CA HIS A 57 -6.86 30.14 -0.29
C HIS A 57 -6.73 30.67 -1.73
N GLY A 58 -7.81 31.22 -2.31
CA GLY A 58 -7.82 31.77 -3.67
C GLY A 58 -9.19 31.63 -4.35
N GLY A 59 -9.24 31.14 -5.57
CA GLY A 59 -10.39 31.13 -6.48
C GLY A 59 -11.56 30.20 -6.13
N GLY A 60 -11.62 29.63 -4.92
CA GLY A 60 -12.78 28.88 -4.44
C GLY A 60 -12.96 27.48 -5.02
N HIS A 61 -11.96 26.93 -5.72
CA HIS A 61 -11.98 25.57 -6.24
C HIS A 61 -12.18 24.53 -5.11
N GLU A 62 -12.63 23.34 -5.47
CA GLU A 62 -12.92 22.25 -4.52
C GLU A 62 -13.84 22.72 -3.38
N ARG A 63 -14.88 23.48 -3.73
CA ARG A 63 -15.87 24.03 -2.78
C ARG A 63 -15.24 24.94 -1.72
N GLY A 64 -14.17 25.64 -2.08
CA GLY A 64 -13.42 26.53 -1.21
C GLY A 64 -12.44 25.81 -0.27
N MET A 65 -12.34 24.49 -0.31
CA MET A 65 -11.46 23.73 0.58
C MET A 65 -10.00 23.71 0.10
N ARG A 66 -9.80 23.76 -1.22
CA ARG A 66 -8.46 23.76 -1.83
C ARG A 66 -8.48 24.54 -3.13
N SER A 67 -7.95 25.73 -3.11
CA SER A 67 -7.86 26.59 -4.30
C SER A 67 -6.69 26.22 -5.20
N GLY A 68 -6.83 26.53 -6.48
CA GLY A 68 -5.87 26.26 -7.55
C GLY A 68 -6.55 25.65 -8.77
N THR A 69 -6.13 26.04 -9.97
CA THR A 69 -6.67 25.50 -11.22
C THR A 69 -6.62 23.97 -11.20
N LEU A 70 -7.72 23.34 -11.56
CA LEU A 70 -7.85 21.88 -11.52
C LEU A 70 -7.03 21.23 -12.63
N ALA A 71 -6.27 20.19 -12.27
CA ALA A 71 -5.54 19.34 -13.22
C ALA A 71 -6.51 18.34 -13.86
N THR A 72 -7.37 18.81 -14.77
CA THR A 72 -8.52 18.06 -15.30
C THR A 72 -8.16 16.72 -15.91
N HIS A 73 -7.04 16.64 -16.65
CA HIS A 73 -6.54 15.40 -17.23
C HIS A 73 -6.17 14.35 -16.17
N GLN A 74 -5.56 14.78 -15.06
CA GLN A 74 -5.23 13.87 -13.95
C GLN A 74 -6.49 13.45 -13.18
N ILE A 75 -7.46 14.35 -13.01
CA ILE A 75 -8.74 14.04 -12.35
C ILE A 75 -9.50 13.00 -13.16
N VAL A 76 -9.59 13.16 -14.48
CA VAL A 76 -10.25 12.18 -15.37
C VAL A 76 -9.52 10.83 -15.31
N GLY A 77 -8.18 10.83 -15.39
CA GLY A 77 -7.39 9.60 -15.28
C GLY A 77 -7.53 8.91 -13.92
N MET A 78 -7.66 9.66 -12.83
CA MET A 78 -7.97 9.12 -11.52
C MET A 78 -9.37 8.51 -11.46
N GLY A 79 -10.37 9.17 -12.06
CA GLY A 79 -11.74 8.66 -12.14
C GLY A 79 -11.80 7.31 -12.87
N GLU A 80 -11.13 7.21 -14.03
CA GLU A 80 -11.01 5.95 -14.78
C GLU A 80 -10.32 4.86 -13.96
N ALA A 81 -9.22 5.17 -13.29
CA ALA A 81 -8.51 4.22 -12.42
C ALA A 81 -9.42 3.70 -11.29
N CYS A 82 -10.24 4.55 -10.68
CA CYS A 82 -11.21 4.15 -9.67
C CYS A 82 -12.27 3.22 -10.25
N GLU A 83 -12.79 3.52 -11.45
CA GLU A 83 -13.81 2.70 -12.12
C GLU A 83 -13.27 1.32 -12.47
N LEU A 84 -12.09 1.25 -13.07
CA LEU A 84 -11.42 -0.01 -13.41
C LEU A 84 -11.13 -0.84 -12.16
N ALA A 85 -10.59 -0.22 -11.11
CA ALA A 85 -10.36 -0.89 -9.83
C ALA A 85 -11.65 -1.45 -9.24
N GLY A 86 -12.76 -0.70 -9.32
CA GLY A 86 -14.07 -1.17 -8.86
C GLY A 86 -14.55 -2.42 -9.61
N LYS A 87 -14.32 -2.48 -10.92
CA LYS A 87 -14.71 -3.62 -11.78
C LYS A 87 -13.85 -4.86 -11.59
N THR A 88 -12.55 -4.68 -11.36
CA THR A 88 -11.57 -5.80 -11.38
C THR A 88 -11.12 -6.26 -9.99
N ARG A 89 -11.35 -5.47 -8.95
CA ARG A 89 -10.81 -5.68 -7.60
C ARG A 89 -10.96 -7.11 -7.08
N VAL A 90 -12.15 -7.68 -7.15
CA VAL A 90 -12.41 -9.01 -6.56
C VAL A 90 -11.59 -10.09 -7.24
N ALA A 91 -11.62 -10.13 -8.57
CA ALA A 91 -10.85 -11.10 -9.36
C ALA A 91 -9.34 -10.90 -9.17
N GLU A 92 -8.89 -9.64 -9.17
CA GLU A 92 -7.48 -9.30 -8.99
C GLU A 92 -6.98 -9.69 -7.59
N GLN A 93 -7.72 -9.39 -6.54
CA GLN A 93 -7.33 -9.77 -5.18
C GLN A 93 -7.28 -11.30 -5.00
N THR A 94 -8.18 -12.04 -5.64
CA THR A 94 -8.12 -13.51 -5.63
C THR A 94 -6.86 -14.02 -6.34
N ARG A 95 -6.55 -13.49 -7.51
CA ARG A 95 -5.34 -13.86 -8.28
C ARG A 95 -4.06 -13.53 -7.51
N LEU A 96 -3.97 -12.32 -6.96
CA LEU A 96 -2.79 -11.90 -6.20
C LEU A 96 -2.62 -12.68 -4.91
N ARG A 97 -3.71 -13.11 -4.27
CA ARG A 97 -3.67 -14.01 -3.11
C ARG A 97 -2.98 -15.32 -3.45
N LEU A 98 -3.32 -15.93 -4.58
CA LEU A 98 -2.68 -17.17 -5.02
C LEU A 98 -1.18 -16.99 -5.27
N LEU A 99 -0.78 -15.90 -5.93
CA LEU A 99 0.65 -15.61 -6.17
C LEU A 99 1.42 -15.36 -4.86
N ARG A 100 0.83 -14.59 -3.95
CA ARG A 100 1.39 -14.33 -2.62
C ARG A 100 1.57 -15.62 -1.83
N ASP A 101 0.54 -16.46 -1.81
CA ASP A 101 0.56 -17.70 -1.05
C ASP A 101 1.53 -18.71 -1.68
N LYS A 102 1.66 -18.73 -3.01
CA LYS A 102 2.69 -19.53 -3.71
C LYS A 102 4.09 -19.12 -3.26
N LEU A 103 4.40 -17.81 -3.25
CA LEU A 103 5.70 -17.32 -2.77
C LEU A 103 5.91 -17.67 -1.29
N TRP A 104 4.91 -17.43 -0.44
CA TRP A 104 5.03 -17.73 0.99
C TRP A 104 5.29 -19.24 1.23
N ASN A 105 4.55 -20.11 0.55
CA ASN A 105 4.71 -21.56 0.67
C ASN A 105 6.11 -22.01 0.25
N GLY A 106 6.73 -21.38 -0.74
CA GLY A 106 8.11 -21.69 -1.11
C GLY A 106 9.17 -21.17 -0.12
N LEU A 107 8.85 -20.06 0.56
CA LEU A 107 9.79 -19.46 1.51
C LEU A 107 9.69 -20.05 2.93
N GLN A 108 8.52 -20.49 3.37
CA GLN A 108 8.29 -20.96 4.75
C GLN A 108 9.07 -22.22 5.11
N ASP A 109 9.52 -22.99 4.12
CA ASP A 109 10.34 -24.20 4.33
C ASP A 109 11.82 -23.86 4.59
N LEU A 110 12.23 -22.62 4.38
CA LEU A 110 13.56 -22.15 4.74
C LEU A 110 13.67 -21.95 6.26
N GLU A 111 14.77 -22.41 6.83
CA GLU A 111 15.02 -22.19 8.26
C GLU A 111 15.11 -20.70 8.60
N GLN A 112 14.52 -20.31 9.72
CA GLN A 112 14.61 -18.94 10.26
C GLN A 112 14.01 -17.85 9.36
N VAL A 113 12.93 -18.17 8.63
CA VAL A 113 12.13 -17.23 7.84
C VAL A 113 10.79 -17.00 8.52
N PHE A 114 10.41 -15.74 8.71
CA PHE A 114 9.24 -15.35 9.48
C PHE A 114 8.32 -14.42 8.70
N LEU A 115 7.02 -14.75 8.67
CA LEU A 115 6.00 -13.88 8.12
C LEU A 115 5.72 -12.71 9.06
N ASN A 116 5.79 -11.48 8.56
CA ASN A 116 5.45 -10.28 9.30
C ASN A 116 3.99 -9.87 9.07
N GLY A 117 3.29 -9.59 10.15
CA GLY A 117 1.88 -9.22 10.15
C GLY A 117 0.93 -10.40 10.29
N HIS A 118 -0.35 -10.16 10.00
CA HIS A 118 -1.38 -11.18 10.18
C HIS A 118 -1.44 -12.12 8.96
N PRO A 119 -1.50 -13.44 9.12
CA PRO A 119 -1.50 -14.39 7.99
C PRO A 119 -2.74 -14.27 7.09
N GLU A 120 -3.92 -13.96 7.66
CA GLU A 120 -5.18 -13.89 6.93
C GLU A 120 -5.66 -12.45 6.68
N HIS A 121 -5.59 -11.58 7.72
CA HIS A 121 -6.06 -10.19 7.65
C HIS A 121 -4.99 -9.27 7.07
N ASN A 122 -4.78 -9.37 5.76
CA ASN A 122 -3.80 -8.59 5.02
C ASN A 122 -4.30 -8.26 3.61
N VAL A 123 -3.63 -7.32 2.96
CA VAL A 123 -3.84 -7.00 1.54
C VAL A 123 -3.03 -7.98 0.68
N ALA A 124 -3.67 -8.62 -0.29
CA ALA A 124 -3.04 -9.64 -1.14
C ALA A 124 -1.82 -9.14 -1.95
N ASN A 125 -1.74 -7.82 -2.16
CA ASN A 125 -0.67 -7.19 -2.92
C ASN A 125 0.71 -7.22 -2.25
N TYR A 126 0.82 -7.63 -0.99
CA TYR A 126 2.06 -7.53 -0.21
C TYR A 126 2.32 -8.81 0.58
N LEU A 127 3.59 -9.18 0.61
CA LEU A 127 4.16 -10.17 1.52
C LEU A 127 5.38 -9.54 2.17
N ASN A 128 5.41 -9.45 3.49
CA ASN A 128 6.57 -8.98 4.25
C ASN A 128 7.14 -10.14 5.04
N VAL A 129 8.43 -10.41 4.86
CA VAL A 129 9.12 -11.58 5.42
C VAL A 129 10.45 -11.14 5.99
N SER A 130 10.78 -11.60 7.18
CA SER A 130 12.11 -11.43 7.80
C SER A 130 12.94 -12.69 7.60
N PHE A 131 14.22 -12.49 7.27
CA PHE A 131 15.21 -13.54 7.10
C PHE A 131 16.26 -13.42 8.21
N ASN A 132 16.21 -14.29 9.22
CA ASN A 132 17.15 -14.23 10.32
C ASN A 132 18.56 -14.64 9.84
N PHE A 133 19.58 -14.11 10.51
CA PHE A 133 21.01 -14.36 10.21
C PHE A 133 21.47 -13.90 8.82
N VAL A 134 20.67 -13.11 8.12
CA VAL A 134 21.03 -12.51 6.82
C VAL A 134 20.93 -10.99 6.94
N GLU A 135 21.96 -10.31 6.47
CA GLU A 135 21.94 -8.85 6.42
C GLU A 135 21.06 -8.40 5.25
N GLY A 136 20.06 -7.53 5.53
CA GLY A 136 18.98 -7.19 4.60
C GLY A 136 19.44 -6.49 3.32
N GLU A 137 20.44 -5.62 3.38
CA GLU A 137 20.98 -4.94 2.19
C GLU A 137 21.72 -5.93 1.29
N SER A 138 22.49 -6.83 1.87
CA SER A 138 23.19 -7.90 1.14
C SER A 138 22.19 -8.83 0.45
N LEU A 139 21.10 -9.17 1.13
CA LEU A 139 20.02 -9.99 0.55
C LEU A 139 19.35 -9.26 -0.62
N MET A 140 19.02 -7.97 -0.47
CA MET A 140 18.46 -7.18 -1.57
C MET A 140 19.41 -7.06 -2.76
N MET A 141 20.72 -6.92 -2.50
CA MET A 141 21.74 -6.90 -3.57
C MET A 141 21.87 -8.26 -4.28
N ALA A 142 21.61 -9.37 -3.59
CA ALA A 142 21.62 -10.71 -4.18
C ALA A 142 20.41 -10.96 -5.07
N LEU A 143 19.25 -10.36 -4.74
CA LEU A 143 18.01 -10.44 -5.53
C LEU A 143 18.03 -9.47 -6.72
N LYS A 144 19.02 -9.57 -7.59
CA LYS A 144 19.29 -8.60 -8.68
C LYS A 144 18.14 -8.47 -9.67
N ASP A 145 17.42 -9.56 -9.91
CA ASP A 145 16.38 -9.65 -10.94
C ASP A 145 14.96 -9.45 -10.36
N ALA A 146 14.85 -9.22 -9.04
CA ALA A 146 13.58 -8.97 -8.36
C ALA A 146 13.54 -7.58 -7.73
N ALA A 147 12.58 -6.76 -8.13
CA ALA A 147 12.34 -5.45 -7.54
C ALA A 147 11.62 -5.60 -6.19
N VAL A 148 12.38 -5.62 -5.10
CA VAL A 148 11.89 -5.73 -3.73
C VAL A 148 12.14 -4.44 -2.94
N SER A 149 11.57 -4.33 -1.75
CA SER A 149 11.81 -3.19 -0.86
C SER A 149 12.22 -3.69 0.52
N SER A 150 13.13 -2.98 1.18
CA SER A 150 13.38 -3.19 2.61
C SER A 150 12.15 -2.83 3.44
N GLY A 151 12.10 -3.31 4.68
CA GLY A 151 11.04 -2.97 5.64
C GLY A 151 10.93 -1.46 5.95
N SER A 152 12.00 -0.69 5.70
CA SER A 152 12.09 0.76 5.98
C SER A 152 12.06 1.66 4.73
N ALA A 153 11.39 1.26 3.66
CA ALA A 153 11.38 1.96 2.36
C ALA A 153 11.00 3.46 2.40
N CYS A 154 10.39 3.95 3.47
CA CYS A 154 10.05 5.37 3.65
C CYS A 154 11.12 6.17 4.40
N THR A 155 12.08 5.51 5.05
CA THR A 155 13.17 6.13 5.85
C THR A 155 14.54 5.71 5.34
N SER A 156 14.68 5.52 4.04
CA SER A 156 15.94 5.11 3.38
C SER A 156 17.15 6.05 3.64
N ALA A 157 16.94 7.15 4.35
CA ALA A 157 18.00 8.04 4.81
C ALA A 157 18.45 7.78 6.26
N THR A 158 17.79 6.90 7.00
CA THR A 158 18.14 6.55 8.38
C THR A 158 18.44 5.06 8.49
N LEU A 159 19.51 4.71 9.19
CA LEU A 159 19.87 3.32 9.54
C LEU A 159 18.90 2.68 10.55
N GLU A 160 17.78 3.33 10.86
CA GLU A 160 16.83 2.82 11.84
C GLU A 160 15.85 1.81 11.21
N PRO A 161 15.58 0.69 11.89
CA PRO A 161 14.60 -0.28 11.43
C PRO A 161 13.18 0.29 11.46
N SER A 162 12.29 -0.29 10.66
CA SER A 162 10.89 0.14 10.60
C SER A 162 10.22 0.15 11.97
N TYR A 163 9.73 1.32 12.41
CA TYR A 163 8.96 1.43 13.64
C TYR A 163 7.67 0.59 13.61
N VAL A 164 7.13 0.29 12.43
CA VAL A 164 5.97 -0.59 12.26
C VAL A 164 6.33 -2.02 12.62
N LEU A 165 7.47 -2.53 12.12
CA LEU A 165 7.94 -3.88 12.42
C LEU A 165 8.30 -4.02 13.90
N ARG A 166 8.92 -3.00 14.51
CA ARG A 166 9.13 -2.95 15.96
C ARG A 166 7.82 -3.00 16.74
N ALA A 167 6.80 -2.27 16.29
CA ALA A 167 5.47 -2.28 16.93
C ALA A 167 4.76 -3.64 16.81
N LEU A 168 5.12 -4.45 15.80
CA LEU A 168 4.69 -5.85 15.67
C LEU A 168 5.47 -6.81 16.61
N GLY A 169 6.48 -6.31 17.34
CA GLY A 169 7.27 -7.09 18.30
C GLY A 169 8.54 -7.70 17.72
N LEU A 170 8.97 -7.31 16.51
CA LEU A 170 10.23 -7.79 15.94
C LEU A 170 11.42 -7.13 16.64
N SER A 171 12.52 -7.90 16.78
CA SER A 171 13.83 -7.33 17.16
C SER A 171 14.34 -6.43 16.04
N ASP A 172 15.29 -5.55 16.37
CA ASP A 172 15.90 -4.68 15.38
C ASP A 172 16.59 -5.46 14.24
N GLU A 173 17.22 -6.58 14.56
CA GLU A 173 17.86 -7.47 13.59
C GLU A 173 16.86 -8.04 12.59
N LEU A 174 15.75 -8.60 13.06
CA LEU A 174 14.68 -9.12 12.19
C LEU A 174 13.98 -8.02 11.39
N ALA A 175 13.84 -6.82 11.97
CA ALA A 175 13.25 -5.70 11.26
C ALA A 175 14.17 -5.18 10.14
N HIS A 176 15.49 -5.21 10.34
CA HIS A 176 16.48 -4.86 9.31
C HIS A 176 16.56 -5.90 8.18
N SER A 177 16.43 -7.19 8.50
CA SER A 177 16.44 -8.28 7.52
C SER A 177 15.09 -8.52 6.83
N SER A 178 14.12 -7.62 7.03
CA SER A 178 12.80 -7.74 6.43
C SER A 178 12.79 -7.26 4.98
N ILE A 179 12.19 -8.07 4.12
CA ILE A 179 11.92 -7.74 2.71
C ILE A 179 10.41 -7.71 2.47
N ARG A 180 9.96 -6.67 1.77
CA ARG A 180 8.60 -6.58 1.28
C ARG A 180 8.56 -6.90 -0.20
N PHE A 181 7.92 -8.00 -0.53
CA PHE A 181 7.51 -8.35 -1.89
C PHE A 181 6.19 -7.66 -2.20
N SER A 182 6.07 -7.11 -3.41
CA SER A 182 4.88 -6.39 -3.86
C SER A 182 4.39 -7.01 -5.17
N PHE A 183 3.10 -7.36 -5.21
CA PHE A 183 2.45 -7.99 -6.36
C PHE A 183 1.50 -6.99 -7.00
N GLY A 184 1.47 -6.96 -8.31
CA GLY A 184 0.65 -6.04 -9.08
C GLY A 184 -0.07 -6.72 -10.24
N HIS A 185 -0.77 -5.90 -11.01
CA HIS A 185 -1.57 -6.35 -12.15
C HIS A 185 -0.79 -7.18 -13.17
N TYR A 186 0.48 -6.89 -13.34
CA TYR A 186 1.34 -7.56 -14.33
C TYR A 186 2.20 -8.68 -13.72
N THR A 187 2.14 -8.93 -12.42
CA THR A 187 2.87 -10.04 -11.78
C THR A 187 2.29 -11.37 -12.22
N THR A 188 3.16 -12.28 -12.67
CA THR A 188 2.82 -13.60 -13.18
C THR A 188 3.31 -14.72 -12.25
N GLU A 189 2.87 -15.95 -12.49
CA GLU A 189 3.41 -17.11 -11.77
C GLU A 189 4.89 -17.34 -12.08
N ALA A 190 5.32 -17.09 -13.32
CA ALA A 190 6.71 -17.21 -13.72
C ALA A 190 7.63 -16.25 -12.95
N ASP A 191 7.14 -15.05 -12.61
CA ASP A 191 7.89 -14.11 -11.77
C ASP A 191 8.08 -14.68 -10.35
N ILE A 192 7.07 -15.38 -9.83
CA ILE A 192 7.15 -16.02 -8.52
C ILE A 192 8.15 -17.20 -8.55
N ASP A 193 8.05 -18.04 -9.58
CA ASP A 193 8.97 -19.18 -9.77
C ASP A 193 10.43 -18.73 -9.96
N HIS A 194 10.64 -17.55 -10.54
CA HIS A 194 11.97 -16.97 -10.70
C HIS A 194 12.56 -16.46 -9.37
N VAL A 195 11.70 -15.98 -8.46
CA VAL A 195 12.15 -15.47 -7.15
C VAL A 195 12.42 -16.60 -6.16
N LEU A 196 11.74 -17.74 -6.28
CA LEU A 196 11.95 -18.95 -5.47
C LEU A 196 13.21 -19.70 -5.89
#